data_1c0522c46337627438b89f7cb9e696f9
#
_entry.id   1c0522c46337627438b89f7cb9e696f9
#
_cell.length_a   1.000
_cell.length_b   1.000
_cell.length_c   1.000
_cell.angle_alpha   90.00
_cell.angle_beta   90.00
_cell.angle_gamma   90.00
#
_symmetry.space_group_name_H-M   'P 1'
#
loop_
_entity.id
_entity.type
_entity.pdbx_description
1 polymer ?
#
loop_
_entity_poly.entity_id
_entity_poly.type
_entity_poly.pdbx_seq_one_letter_code
_entity_poly.pdbx_strand_id
1 'polypeptide(L)'
;EIGSGLVGSEMCIRDSLMRLRDKIYYLEKAKVDVVIVTKFDRTFAEQPADVFIEQTLVNHLHVKFLSIGDDFKFGSKRQGNFAMLQAAGKHFGFIVEDNRSFCLDEQRISSTAIREALANDDLQLAENLLGKPYRIFGRVIHGNKLGRTIGFPTANIRLHRQINPIKGVYAVKVRLKSGEIFNGVANMGKRPTINGLMPVSYTHLRAH
;
A
#
# COMPACT_ATOMS: atom_id res chain seq x y z
N GLU A 1 8.16 -4.49 0.38
CA GLU A 1 7.51 -5.02 1.60
C GLU A 1 6.01 -5.20 1.37
N ILE A 2 5.61 -6.35 0.85
CA ILE A 2 4.20 -6.69 0.68
C ILE A 2 3.66 -7.41 1.93
N GLY A 3 4.54 -7.86 2.81
CA GLY A 3 4.22 -8.71 3.94
C GLY A 3 3.89 -8.02 5.27
N SER A 4 4.25 -6.77 5.48
CA SER A 4 4.06 -6.11 6.77
C SER A 4 2.62 -5.61 7.04
N GLY A 5 1.74 -5.70 6.05
CA GLY A 5 0.34 -5.33 6.17
C GLY A 5 -0.57 -6.38 6.84
N LEU A 6 -0.02 -7.50 7.27
CA LEU A 6 -0.79 -8.62 7.84
C LEU A 6 -1.06 -8.50 9.35
N VAL A 7 -0.58 -7.46 10.00
CA VAL A 7 -0.90 -7.27 11.42
C VAL A 7 -2.16 -6.43 11.52
N GLY A 8 -3.28 -7.12 11.69
CA GLY A 8 -4.60 -6.59 11.70
C GLY A 8 -4.95 -5.73 12.90
N SER A 9 -4.40 -4.53 12.95
CA SER A 9 -5.12 -3.44 13.58
C SER A 9 -5.76 -2.64 12.45
N GLU A 10 -6.96 -2.11 12.66
CA GLU A 10 -7.57 -1.15 11.73
C GLU A 10 -6.61 -0.02 11.35
N MET A 11 -5.63 0.25 12.19
CA MET A 11 -4.56 1.22 11.99
C MET A 11 -3.67 0.88 10.79
N CYS A 12 -3.29 -0.39 10.57
CA CYS A 12 -2.45 -0.79 9.43
C CYS A 12 -3.16 -0.64 8.07
N ILE A 13 -4.48 -0.81 8.04
CA ILE A 13 -5.29 -0.59 6.83
C ILE A 13 -5.42 0.91 6.55
N ARG A 14 -5.55 1.74 7.61
CA ARG A 14 -5.72 3.19 7.52
C ARG A 14 -4.49 3.89 6.94
N ASP A 15 -3.29 3.40 7.29
CA ASP A 15 -2.01 4.04 6.95
C ASP A 15 -1.36 3.47 5.69
N SER A 16 -2.01 2.54 5.01
CA SER A 16 -1.44 1.94 3.80
C SER A 16 -1.19 2.99 2.71
N LEU A 17 0.05 3.07 2.21
CA LEU A 17 0.45 3.94 1.10
C LEU A 17 -0.33 3.66 -0.19
N MET A 18 -0.78 2.43 -0.37
CA MET A 18 -1.49 1.97 -1.56
C MET A 18 -2.74 1.17 -1.16
N ARG A 19 -3.81 1.30 -1.93
CA ARG A 19 -4.99 0.44 -1.80
C ARG A 19 -4.70 -0.95 -2.37
N LEU A 20 -5.49 -1.94 -1.98
CA LEU A 20 -5.35 -3.32 -2.48
C LEU A 20 -5.31 -3.37 -4.02
N ARG A 21 -6.20 -2.65 -4.71
CA ARG A 21 -6.21 -2.57 -6.17
C ARG A 21 -4.88 -2.04 -6.74
N ASP A 22 -4.31 -1.04 -6.08
CA ASP A 22 -3.06 -0.43 -6.52
C ASP A 22 -1.87 -1.38 -6.25
N LYS A 23 -1.92 -2.14 -5.14
CA LYS A 23 -0.96 -3.22 -4.83
C LYS A 23 -1.02 -4.32 -5.89
N ILE A 24 -2.22 -4.81 -6.24
CA ILE A 24 -2.42 -5.83 -7.27
C ILE A 24 -1.83 -5.36 -8.62
N TYR A 25 -2.09 -4.12 -9.02
CA TYR A 25 -1.51 -3.56 -10.24
C TYR A 25 0.02 -3.62 -10.26
N TYR A 26 0.68 -3.31 -9.14
CA TYR A 26 2.14 -3.37 -9.08
C TYR A 26 2.68 -4.79 -8.99
N LEU A 27 1.96 -5.70 -8.34
CA LEU A 27 2.29 -7.12 -8.31
C LEU A 27 2.23 -7.75 -9.72
N GLU A 28 1.18 -7.42 -10.47
CA GLU A 28 1.06 -7.81 -11.88
C GLU A 28 2.25 -7.28 -12.72
N LYS A 29 2.62 -6.00 -12.52
CA LYS A 29 3.81 -5.43 -13.19
C LYS A 29 5.12 -6.09 -12.77
N ALA A 30 5.19 -6.58 -11.55
CA ALA A 30 6.32 -7.38 -11.05
C ALA A 30 6.26 -8.84 -11.49
N LYS A 31 5.28 -9.22 -12.35
CA LYS A 31 5.08 -10.59 -12.86
C LYS A 31 4.83 -11.61 -11.76
N VAL A 32 4.09 -11.22 -10.73
CA VAL A 32 3.58 -12.15 -9.73
C VAL A 32 2.40 -12.92 -10.35
N ASP A 33 2.49 -14.23 -10.39
CA ASP A 33 1.50 -15.09 -11.04
C ASP A 33 0.19 -15.20 -10.26
N VAL A 34 0.27 -15.28 -8.92
CA VAL A 34 -0.88 -15.47 -8.04
C VAL A 34 -0.80 -14.53 -6.85
N VAL A 35 -1.89 -13.84 -6.54
CA VAL A 35 -2.04 -13.02 -5.35
C VAL A 35 -3.15 -13.57 -4.48
N ILE A 36 -2.79 -14.02 -3.28
CA ILE A 36 -3.77 -14.53 -2.31
C ILE A 36 -4.17 -13.39 -1.39
N VAL A 37 -5.46 -13.07 -1.40
CA VAL A 37 -6.05 -12.05 -0.53
C VAL A 37 -6.93 -12.73 0.50
N THR A 38 -6.48 -12.75 1.74
CA THR A 38 -7.23 -13.32 2.86
C THR A 38 -7.92 -12.24 3.67
N LYS A 39 -9.12 -12.56 4.14
CA LYS A 39 -9.80 -11.71 5.13
C LYS A 39 -9.13 -11.91 6.47
N PHE A 40 -8.57 -10.85 7.02
CA PHE A 40 -7.97 -10.88 8.35
C PHE A 40 -9.08 -10.59 9.39
N ASP A 41 -9.84 -11.63 9.74
CA ASP A 41 -10.84 -11.56 10.79
C ASP A 41 -10.30 -12.15 12.12
N ARG A 42 -11.16 -12.17 13.12
CA ARG A 42 -10.78 -12.67 14.45
C ARG A 42 -10.36 -14.14 14.42
N THR A 43 -11.06 -14.97 13.67
CA THR A 43 -10.76 -16.39 13.53
C THR A 43 -9.36 -16.60 12.95
N PHE A 44 -9.01 -15.86 11.89
CA PHE A 44 -7.68 -15.93 11.29
C PHE A 44 -6.59 -15.35 12.22
N ALA A 45 -6.89 -14.28 12.96
CA ALA A 45 -5.96 -13.65 13.90
C ALA A 45 -5.65 -14.52 15.13
N GLU A 46 -6.60 -15.33 15.56
CA GLU A 46 -6.49 -16.24 16.69
C GLU A 46 -5.88 -17.61 16.33
N GLN A 47 -5.61 -17.85 15.04
CA GLN A 47 -5.03 -19.11 14.57
C GLN A 47 -3.61 -19.30 15.15
N PRO A 48 -3.30 -20.44 15.80
CA PRO A 48 -1.95 -20.76 16.28
C PRO A 48 -0.93 -20.78 15.15
N ALA A 49 0.32 -20.49 15.46
CA ALA A 49 1.38 -20.37 14.46
C ALA A 49 1.69 -21.71 13.76
N ASP A 50 1.68 -22.80 14.48
CA ASP A 50 1.85 -24.18 13.97
C ASP A 50 0.71 -24.56 13.03
N VAL A 51 -0.53 -24.28 13.40
CA VAL A 51 -1.71 -24.51 12.56
C VAL A 51 -1.65 -23.70 11.27
N PHE A 52 -1.20 -22.44 11.33
CA PHE A 52 -0.98 -21.63 10.13
C PHE A 52 0.06 -22.25 9.20
N ILE A 53 1.17 -22.75 9.74
CA ILE A 53 2.21 -23.41 8.94
C ILE A 53 1.64 -24.67 8.28
N GLU A 54 1.09 -25.56 9.06
CA GLU A 54 0.63 -26.87 8.55
C GLU A 54 -0.55 -26.73 7.59
N GLN A 55 -1.61 -26.06 8.01
CA GLN A 55 -2.82 -25.96 7.19
C GLN A 55 -2.64 -25.01 6.00
N THR A 56 -2.07 -23.82 6.24
CA THR A 56 -2.02 -22.81 5.18
C THR A 56 -0.83 -23.02 4.26
N LEU A 57 0.40 -23.08 4.82
CA LEU A 57 1.60 -23.14 3.99
C LEU A 57 1.83 -24.52 3.37
N VAL A 58 1.63 -25.59 4.15
CA VAL A 58 1.92 -26.97 3.69
C VAL A 58 0.73 -27.53 2.93
N ASN A 59 -0.44 -27.65 3.58
CA ASN A 59 -1.56 -28.40 3.04
C ASN A 59 -2.34 -27.65 1.94
N HIS A 60 -2.55 -26.33 2.08
CA HIS A 60 -3.29 -25.57 1.07
C HIS A 60 -2.39 -25.01 -0.02
N LEU A 61 -1.24 -24.41 0.34
CA LEU A 61 -0.37 -23.72 -0.61
C LEU A 61 0.73 -24.60 -1.19
N HIS A 62 1.01 -25.75 -0.58
CA HIS A 62 2.09 -26.64 -0.99
C HIS A 62 3.42 -25.92 -1.20
N VAL A 63 3.75 -25.00 -0.27
CA VAL A 63 4.92 -24.13 -0.35
C VAL A 63 6.19 -24.95 -0.50
N LYS A 64 7.04 -24.60 -1.48
CA LYS A 64 8.37 -25.19 -1.69
C LYS A 64 9.48 -24.22 -1.32
N PHE A 65 9.21 -22.93 -1.45
CA PHE A 65 10.14 -21.87 -1.13
C PHE A 65 9.37 -20.70 -0.50
N LEU A 66 9.86 -20.18 0.62
CA LEU A 66 9.27 -19.08 1.37
C LEU A 66 10.31 -17.99 1.60
N SER A 67 10.09 -16.81 1.04
CA SER A 67 10.91 -15.62 1.26
C SER A 67 10.16 -14.63 2.15
N ILE A 68 10.71 -14.32 3.32
CA ILE A 68 10.10 -13.41 4.30
C ILE A 68 11.19 -12.57 4.98
N GLY A 69 10.79 -11.45 5.60
CA GLY A 69 11.71 -10.69 6.44
C GLY A 69 11.99 -11.39 7.78
N ASP A 70 13.17 -11.15 8.33
CA ASP A 70 13.62 -11.67 9.63
C ASP A 70 12.75 -11.21 10.81
N ASP A 71 12.12 -10.05 10.68
CA ASP A 71 11.20 -9.45 11.64
C ASP A 71 9.74 -9.94 11.50
N PHE A 72 9.48 -10.84 10.56
CA PHE A 72 8.14 -11.35 10.31
C PHE A 72 7.58 -12.12 11.51
N LYS A 73 6.39 -11.72 11.96
CA LYS A 73 5.65 -12.35 13.06
C LYS A 73 4.26 -12.74 12.59
N PHE A 74 3.84 -13.96 12.94
CA PHE A 74 2.55 -14.51 12.52
C PHE A 74 1.91 -15.36 13.63
N GLY A 75 0.69 -15.82 13.36
CA GLY A 75 -0.10 -16.61 14.29
C GLY A 75 -0.62 -15.83 15.49
N SER A 76 -1.41 -16.47 16.32
CA SER A 76 -2.02 -15.88 17.51
C SER A 76 -0.97 -15.25 18.40
N LYS A 77 -1.26 -14.03 18.89
CA LYS A 77 -0.35 -13.24 19.75
C LYS A 77 1.05 -13.06 19.17
N ARG A 78 1.22 -13.17 17.84
CA ARG A 78 2.51 -13.02 17.14
C ARG A 78 3.59 -14.01 17.59
N GLN A 79 3.21 -15.21 18.00
CA GLN A 79 4.13 -16.23 18.53
C GLN A 79 5.03 -16.84 17.43
N GLY A 80 4.54 -16.92 16.19
CA GLY A 80 5.32 -17.39 15.05
C GLY A 80 6.42 -16.41 14.67
N ASN A 81 7.57 -16.95 14.28
CA ASN A 81 8.74 -16.19 13.89
C ASN A 81 9.55 -16.91 12.79
N PHE A 82 10.60 -16.25 12.30
CA PHE A 82 11.48 -16.79 11.25
C PHE A 82 12.08 -18.15 11.64
N ALA A 83 12.60 -18.32 12.86
CA ALA A 83 13.21 -19.57 13.32
C ALA A 83 12.20 -20.74 13.33
N MET A 84 10.95 -20.47 13.71
CA MET A 84 9.88 -21.47 13.67
C MET A 84 9.58 -21.92 12.23
N LEU A 85 9.57 -21.00 11.25
CA LEU A 85 9.40 -21.34 9.84
C LEU A 85 10.59 -22.14 9.29
N GLN A 86 11.82 -21.79 9.69
CA GLN A 86 13.01 -22.57 9.29
C GLN A 86 12.95 -24.02 9.84
N ALA A 87 12.54 -24.19 11.11
CA ALA A 87 12.38 -25.51 11.68
C ALA A 87 11.28 -26.31 10.95
N ALA A 88 10.14 -25.68 10.67
CA ALA A 88 9.06 -26.27 9.91
C ALA A 88 9.48 -26.61 8.46
N GLY A 89 10.26 -25.73 7.82
CA GLY A 89 10.80 -25.97 6.48
C GLY A 89 11.65 -27.24 6.42
N LYS A 90 12.50 -27.46 7.43
CA LYS A 90 13.29 -28.72 7.55
C LYS A 90 12.39 -29.92 7.75
N HIS A 91 11.30 -29.79 8.50
CA HIS A 91 10.37 -30.90 8.77
C HIS A 91 9.47 -31.24 7.58
N PHE A 92 8.89 -30.23 6.92
CA PHE A 92 7.92 -30.40 5.85
C PHE A 92 8.52 -30.31 4.44
N GLY A 93 9.82 -30.09 4.31
CA GLY A 93 10.53 -30.11 3.02
C GLY A 93 10.33 -28.85 2.18
N PHE A 94 10.31 -27.66 2.80
CA PHE A 94 10.34 -26.37 2.10
C PHE A 94 11.50 -25.49 2.57
N ILE A 95 11.99 -24.64 1.69
CA ILE A 95 13.11 -23.74 1.96
C ILE A 95 12.58 -22.43 2.50
N VAL A 96 13.23 -21.88 3.54
CA VAL A 96 12.91 -20.55 4.09
C VAL A 96 14.15 -19.67 3.98
N GLU A 97 14.01 -18.56 3.26
CA GLU A 97 15.06 -17.56 3.12
C GLU A 97 14.66 -16.22 3.72
N ASP A 98 15.65 -15.59 4.33
CA ASP A 98 15.51 -14.22 4.80
C ASP A 98 15.58 -13.25 3.61
N ASN A 99 14.54 -12.44 3.48
CA ASN A 99 14.51 -11.36 2.53
C ASN A 99 15.23 -10.14 3.16
N ARG A 100 16.52 -10.02 2.85
CA ARG A 100 17.36 -8.93 3.38
C ARG A 100 16.71 -7.58 3.16
N SER A 101 16.74 -6.74 4.18
CA SER A 101 16.28 -5.37 4.08
C SER A 101 17.02 -4.64 2.97
N PHE A 102 16.29 -4.08 2.01
CA PHE A 102 16.87 -3.19 1.01
C PHE A 102 17.20 -1.85 1.67
N CYS A 103 18.42 -1.37 1.44
CA CYS A 103 18.87 -0.07 1.91
C CYS A 103 19.22 0.82 0.71
N LEU A 104 18.98 2.12 0.85
CA LEU A 104 19.46 3.17 -0.03
C LEU A 104 20.36 4.06 0.85
N ASP A 105 21.65 4.17 0.50
CA ASP A 105 22.63 4.96 1.26
C ASP A 105 22.56 4.67 2.78
N GLU A 106 22.65 3.39 3.15
CA GLU A 106 22.54 2.87 4.53
C GLU A 106 21.15 3.03 5.19
N GLN A 107 20.23 3.75 4.59
CA GLN A 107 18.86 3.89 5.08
C GLN A 107 17.98 2.72 4.62
N ARG A 108 17.38 2.00 5.58
CA ARG A 108 16.41 0.92 5.28
C ARG A 108 15.21 1.47 4.52
N ILE A 109 14.91 0.93 3.35
CA ILE A 109 13.69 1.23 2.61
C ILE A 109 12.50 0.63 3.37
N SER A 110 11.59 1.49 3.83
CA SER A 110 10.40 1.08 4.56
C SER A 110 9.19 1.96 4.22
N SER A 111 8.00 1.44 4.43
CA SER A 111 6.77 2.23 4.27
C SER A 111 6.72 3.43 5.21
N THR A 112 7.38 3.35 6.36
CA THR A 112 7.48 4.47 7.32
C THR A 112 8.35 5.58 6.77
N ALA A 113 9.57 5.28 6.31
CA ALA A 113 10.45 6.26 5.69
C ALA A 113 9.81 6.96 4.48
N ILE A 114 9.10 6.20 3.63
CA ILE A 114 8.37 6.78 2.50
C ILE A 114 7.24 7.71 2.95
N ARG A 115 6.48 7.36 4.01
CA ARG A 115 5.44 8.25 4.55
C ARG A 115 6.01 9.52 5.15
N GLU A 116 7.13 9.43 5.84
CA GLU A 116 7.84 10.58 6.40
C GLU A 116 8.36 11.51 5.31
N ALA A 117 9.01 10.97 4.28
CA ALA A 117 9.44 11.76 3.12
C ALA A 117 8.26 12.49 2.46
N LEU A 118 7.14 11.79 2.22
CA LEU A 118 5.94 12.38 1.64
C LEU A 118 5.29 13.42 2.56
N ALA A 119 5.30 13.23 3.88
CA ALA A 119 4.73 14.16 4.85
C ALA A 119 5.55 15.45 4.98
N ASN A 120 6.85 15.36 4.71
CA ASN A 120 7.79 16.48 4.69
C ASN A 120 7.94 17.13 3.31
N ASP A 121 7.10 16.75 2.33
CA ASP A 121 7.15 17.21 0.93
C ASP A 121 8.46 16.88 0.20
N ASP A 122 9.28 15.97 0.74
CA ASP A 122 10.48 15.46 0.08
C ASP A 122 10.10 14.38 -0.95
N LEU A 123 9.58 14.86 -2.07
CA LEU A 123 9.13 13.98 -3.17
C LEU A 123 10.31 13.27 -3.85
N GLN A 124 11.52 13.87 -3.82
CA GLN A 124 12.70 13.26 -4.40
C GLN A 124 13.16 12.07 -3.57
N LEU A 125 13.24 12.20 -2.24
CA LEU A 125 13.56 11.09 -1.36
C LEU A 125 12.48 9.99 -1.46
N ALA A 126 11.20 10.37 -1.49
CA ALA A 126 10.11 9.42 -1.67
C ALA A 126 10.23 8.65 -2.99
N GLU A 127 10.61 9.30 -4.09
CA GLU A 127 10.86 8.66 -5.39
C GLU A 127 12.07 7.71 -5.33
N ASN A 128 13.16 8.13 -4.72
CA ASN A 128 14.37 7.29 -4.55
C ASN A 128 14.05 6.03 -3.74
N LEU A 129 13.32 6.16 -2.61
CA LEU A 129 12.91 5.03 -1.78
C LEU A 129 11.90 4.10 -2.47
N LEU A 130 11.03 4.65 -3.35
CA LEU A 130 10.03 3.87 -4.10
C LEU A 130 10.59 3.27 -5.39
N GLY A 131 11.74 3.76 -5.88
CA GLY A 131 12.27 3.45 -7.21
C GLY A 131 11.41 3.99 -8.36
N LYS A 132 10.48 4.90 -8.09
CA LYS A 132 9.54 5.50 -9.05
C LYS A 132 8.80 6.68 -8.43
N PRO A 133 8.29 7.63 -9.25
CA PRO A 133 7.48 8.73 -8.75
C PRO A 133 6.26 8.24 -7.95
N TYR A 134 5.95 8.93 -6.86
CA TYR A 134 4.75 8.63 -6.08
C TYR A 134 3.49 8.82 -6.93
N ARG A 135 2.60 7.84 -6.94
CA ARG A 135 1.40 7.84 -7.78
C ARG A 135 0.14 7.65 -6.95
N ILE A 136 -0.91 8.32 -7.41
CA ILE A 136 -2.25 8.22 -6.85
C ILE A 136 -3.20 7.77 -7.95
N PHE A 137 -3.96 6.72 -7.66
CA PHE A 137 -4.98 6.20 -8.55
C PHE A 137 -6.36 6.54 -8.00
N GLY A 138 -7.27 6.98 -8.86
CA GLY A 138 -8.64 7.26 -8.47
C GLY A 138 -9.60 7.36 -9.64
N ARG A 139 -10.90 7.31 -9.32
CA ARG A 139 -11.95 7.66 -10.27
C ARG A 139 -12.23 9.15 -10.18
N VAL A 140 -12.43 9.77 -11.33
CA VAL A 140 -13.03 11.11 -11.38
C VAL A 140 -14.47 11.02 -10.90
N ILE A 141 -14.82 11.85 -9.95
CA ILE A 141 -16.17 11.98 -9.42
C ILE A 141 -16.74 13.37 -9.73
N HIS A 142 -18.04 13.47 -9.80
CA HIS A 142 -18.70 14.77 -9.92
C HIS A 142 -18.52 15.56 -8.62
N GLY A 143 -17.99 16.78 -8.74
CA GLY A 143 -17.96 17.78 -7.69
C GLY A 143 -19.03 18.84 -7.91
N ASN A 144 -19.00 19.91 -7.11
CA ASN A 144 -19.94 21.04 -7.18
C ASN A 144 -19.79 21.89 -8.46
N LYS A 145 -18.92 21.50 -9.39
CA LYS A 145 -18.66 22.15 -10.69
C LYS A 145 -18.26 23.64 -10.61
N LEU A 146 -17.91 24.14 -9.41
CA LEU A 146 -17.54 25.55 -9.18
C LEU A 146 -16.39 26.02 -10.06
N GLY A 147 -15.44 25.15 -10.39
CA GLY A 147 -14.36 25.50 -11.30
C GLY A 147 -14.81 25.89 -12.70
N ARG A 148 -15.95 25.35 -13.18
CA ARG A 148 -16.51 25.72 -14.47
C ARG A 148 -17.05 27.13 -14.50
N THR A 149 -17.61 27.63 -13.39
CA THR A 149 -18.20 28.99 -13.31
C THR A 149 -17.14 30.07 -13.36
N ILE A 150 -15.89 29.74 -13.05
CA ILE A 150 -14.74 30.66 -13.06
C ILE A 150 -13.75 30.34 -14.20
N GLY A 151 -14.17 29.58 -15.21
CA GLY A 151 -13.36 29.23 -16.39
C GLY A 151 -12.26 28.18 -16.13
N PHE A 152 -12.25 27.52 -14.96
CA PHE A 152 -11.27 26.52 -14.60
C PHE A 152 -11.91 25.15 -14.29
N PRO A 153 -12.25 24.36 -15.32
CA PRO A 153 -12.82 23.04 -15.09
C PRO A 153 -11.84 22.16 -14.33
N THR A 154 -12.33 21.52 -13.27
CA THR A 154 -11.53 20.67 -12.38
C THR A 154 -12.07 19.26 -12.35
N ALA A 155 -11.20 18.26 -12.29
CA ALA A 155 -11.55 16.88 -12.03
C ALA A 155 -11.31 16.56 -10.55
N ASN A 156 -12.33 16.06 -9.86
CA ASN A 156 -12.21 15.62 -8.49
C ASN A 156 -11.91 14.13 -8.44
N ILE A 157 -10.90 13.73 -7.70
CA ILE A 157 -10.54 12.32 -7.53
C ILE A 157 -10.79 11.91 -6.09
N ARG A 158 -11.65 10.92 -5.91
CA ARG A 158 -11.89 10.33 -4.59
C ARG A 158 -10.82 9.29 -4.29
N LEU A 159 -10.02 9.54 -3.26
CA LEU A 159 -8.88 8.69 -2.92
C LEU A 159 -9.28 7.44 -2.13
N HIS A 160 -10.44 7.40 -1.48
CA HIS A 160 -10.86 6.30 -0.61
C HIS A 160 -9.79 5.90 0.42
N ARG A 161 -9.02 6.88 0.90
CA ARG A 161 -8.02 6.73 1.95
C ARG A 161 -8.45 7.53 3.16
N GLN A 162 -8.18 7.04 4.34
CA GLN A 162 -8.45 7.77 5.58
C GLN A 162 -7.35 8.80 5.85
N ILE A 163 -6.12 8.48 5.51
CA ILE A 163 -4.95 9.34 5.67
C ILE A 163 -4.30 9.53 4.29
N ASN A 164 -4.04 10.79 3.95
CA ASN A 164 -3.24 11.16 2.81
C ASN A 164 -1.89 11.68 3.32
N PRO A 165 -0.76 11.07 2.93
CA PRO A 165 0.55 11.50 3.41
C PRO A 165 0.97 12.87 2.86
N ILE A 166 0.40 13.32 1.74
CA ILE A 166 0.73 14.60 1.12
C ILE A 166 -0.43 15.59 1.26
N LYS A 167 -0.09 16.88 1.45
CA LYS A 167 -1.04 17.99 1.54
C LYS A 167 -0.42 19.19 0.85
N GLY A 168 -1.21 19.94 0.09
CA GLY A 168 -0.71 21.11 -0.62
C GLY A 168 -1.04 21.09 -2.10
N VAL A 169 -0.33 21.92 -2.85
CA VAL A 169 -0.52 22.10 -4.30
C VAL A 169 0.73 21.57 -5.01
N TYR A 170 0.51 20.68 -5.98
CA TYR A 170 1.58 19.97 -6.69
C TYR A 170 1.42 20.08 -8.19
N ALA A 171 2.51 20.26 -8.91
CA ALA A 171 2.58 19.99 -10.33
C ALA A 171 2.56 18.48 -10.56
N VAL A 172 1.70 18.00 -11.43
CA VAL A 172 1.46 16.58 -11.63
C VAL A 172 1.38 16.20 -13.10
N LYS A 173 1.73 14.95 -13.41
CA LYS A 173 1.41 14.30 -14.67
C LYS A 173 0.21 13.38 -14.48
N VAL A 174 -0.84 13.60 -15.24
CA VAL A 174 -2.08 12.83 -15.21
C VAL A 174 -2.09 11.86 -16.37
N ARG A 175 -2.16 10.56 -16.07
CA ARG A 175 -2.32 9.53 -17.11
C ARG A 175 -3.76 9.03 -17.12
N LEU A 176 -4.40 9.10 -18.25
CA LEU A 176 -5.73 8.53 -18.48
C LEU A 176 -5.65 7.01 -18.75
N LYS A 177 -6.80 6.34 -18.72
CA LYS A 177 -6.89 4.93 -19.09
C LYS A 177 -6.53 4.67 -20.55
N SER A 178 -6.76 5.66 -21.44
CA SER A 178 -6.37 5.64 -22.85
C SER A 178 -4.85 5.60 -23.05
N GLY A 179 -4.06 5.92 -21.98
CA GLY A 179 -2.60 6.04 -22.06
C GLY A 179 -2.12 7.49 -22.22
N GLU A 180 -3.00 8.41 -22.58
CA GLU A 180 -2.68 9.84 -22.74
C GLU A 180 -2.18 10.44 -21.44
N ILE A 181 -1.20 11.35 -21.55
CA ILE A 181 -0.58 12.03 -20.42
C ILE A 181 -0.77 13.53 -20.55
N PHE A 182 -1.25 14.16 -19.50
CA PHE A 182 -1.45 15.60 -19.40
C PHE A 182 -0.66 16.16 -18.23
N ASN A 183 -0.14 17.36 -18.38
CA ASN A 183 0.38 18.14 -17.26
C ASN A 183 -0.80 18.79 -16.53
N GLY A 184 -0.69 18.92 -15.21
CA GLY A 184 -1.76 19.54 -14.43
C GLY A 184 -1.29 20.00 -13.07
N VAL A 185 -2.20 20.61 -12.33
CA VAL A 185 -2.01 21.02 -10.94
C VAL A 185 -2.99 20.25 -10.08
N ALA A 186 -2.49 19.64 -9.02
CA ALA A 186 -3.30 18.91 -8.06
C ALA A 186 -3.27 19.62 -6.70
N ASN A 187 -4.45 19.92 -6.17
CA ASN A 187 -4.57 20.38 -4.79
C ASN A 187 -4.97 19.19 -3.92
N MET A 188 -4.10 18.82 -2.98
CA MET A 188 -4.27 17.70 -2.07
C MET A 188 -4.67 18.22 -0.69
N GLY A 189 -5.93 18.01 -0.29
CA GLY A 189 -6.42 18.53 0.98
C GLY A 189 -7.59 17.70 1.54
N LYS A 190 -7.93 17.97 2.80
CA LYS A 190 -9.16 17.52 3.42
C LYS A 190 -10.20 18.62 3.22
N ARG A 191 -11.35 18.30 2.64
CA ARG A 191 -12.48 19.22 2.64
C ARG A 191 -13.29 18.98 3.91
N PRO A 192 -13.52 20.00 4.77
CA PRO A 192 -14.46 19.86 5.86
C PRO A 192 -15.83 19.56 5.26
N THR A 193 -16.43 18.43 5.61
CA THR A 193 -17.80 18.13 5.21
C THR A 193 -18.76 18.76 6.23
N ILE A 194 -19.75 19.47 5.73
CA ILE A 194 -20.78 20.16 6.54
C ILE A 194 -21.62 19.17 7.38
N ASN A 195 -21.54 17.87 7.12
CA ASN A 195 -22.38 16.83 7.73
C ASN A 195 -21.61 15.75 8.51
N GLY A 196 -20.42 16.01 9.02
CA GLY A 196 -19.73 15.09 9.96
C GLY A 196 -19.29 13.73 9.42
N LEU A 197 -19.56 13.41 8.17
CA LEU A 197 -19.24 12.14 7.53
C LEU A 197 -17.93 12.24 6.76
N MET A 198 -16.90 11.56 7.25
CA MET A 198 -15.63 11.18 6.65
C MET A 198 -14.86 12.25 5.85
N PRO A 199 -13.60 12.51 6.15
CA PRO A 199 -12.77 13.42 5.37
C PRO A 199 -12.54 12.83 3.97
N VAL A 200 -13.12 13.45 2.97
CA VAL A 200 -12.87 13.12 1.56
C VAL A 200 -11.70 13.95 1.10
N SER A 201 -10.60 13.31 0.73
CA SER A 201 -9.47 13.96 0.10
C SER A 201 -9.83 14.21 -1.38
N TYR A 202 -9.86 15.47 -1.80
CA TYR A 202 -10.08 15.87 -3.18
C TYR A 202 -8.76 16.29 -3.82
N THR A 203 -8.58 15.85 -5.05
CA THR A 203 -7.53 16.36 -5.92
C THR A 203 -8.20 17.12 -7.04
N HIS A 204 -7.92 18.40 -7.19
CA HIS A 204 -8.34 19.21 -8.32
C HIS A 204 -7.26 19.11 -9.39
N LEU A 205 -7.62 18.63 -10.57
CA LEU A 205 -6.72 18.54 -11.71
C LEU A 205 -7.10 19.59 -12.74
N ARG A 206 -6.14 20.37 -13.16
CA ARG A 206 -6.21 21.22 -14.33
C ARG A 206 -5.29 20.63 -15.40
N ALA A 207 -5.82 20.28 -16.54
CA ALA A 207 -5.02 19.98 -17.72
C ALA A 207 -4.83 21.26 -18.54
N HIS A 208 -3.64 21.49 -19.01
CA HIS A 208 -3.29 22.48 -20.00
C HIS A 208 -2.96 21.78 -21.31
#